data_cdeb2022131e9dc6dfbdcbdfda64a3da
#
_entry.id   cdeb2022131e9dc6dfbdcbdfda64a3da
#
_cell.length_a   1.000
_cell.length_b   1.000
_cell.length_c   1.000
_cell.angle_alpha   90.00
_cell.angle_beta   90.00
_cell.angle_gamma   90.00
#
_symmetry.space_group_name_H-M   'P 1'
#
loop_
_entity.id
_entity.type
_entity.pdbx_description
1 polymer ?
#
loop_
_entity_poly.entity_id
_entity_poly.type
_entity_poly.pdbx_seq_one_letter_code
_entity_poly.pdbx_strand_id
1 'polypeptide(L)'
;MKISELFLAAGLAGVVSSSLGYVREFDNGIPLAWVKDRTVVMQLSLGTGTRILRDGFTSFNDSAIDALKTWNPHLAHLQFSWVKNSPVTPVEGDDEMSVAFDNKVFGSNFGSGTLAVTVLGYRSGNFEETDTVFNTAISWDSYRGALTPPVFDFHRVAIHEFGHTLGLDHPDQAGQHVVAIMNSIVSNLDTLAQDDINGVTAIYGTGLAYNSIPDGPVLMDLSTRGTTYTGNNVLIGGFIVQGSQPAQLVVRCLAFSLASYGIPDALGDSVIELHDANNNLIASNDDWFTSSDAETISSYHRDPPNSIESALLVTLNPGNYTAIVRSFSNSQQAATQGVALCEVYDLRKSASRLGNVSTRGQVGTGNSILIGGIIVGGSTPKPVVVRALGPTLSQFGVTGVLADPSLELRDGNGNLVEANNDWQQSPEAAAIMADGKAPSNAKESAMARTLSPGNYTALVHGVGGTTGTALVEVYDESASP
;
A
#
# COMPACT_ATOMS: atom_id res chain seq x y z
N MET A 1 -14.90 -29.75 -11.32
CA MET A 1 -14.44 -29.47 -9.98
C MET A 1 -14.93 -28.09 -9.64
N LYS A 2 -15.52 -27.88 -8.46
CA LYS A 2 -16.17 -26.61 -8.09
C LYS A 2 -15.15 -25.62 -7.53
N ILE A 3 -15.30 -24.36 -7.91
CA ILE A 3 -14.78 -23.21 -7.19
C ILE A 3 -15.90 -22.82 -6.21
N SER A 4 -15.63 -22.62 -4.94
CA SER A 4 -16.67 -22.33 -3.94
C SER A 4 -16.18 -21.31 -2.92
N GLU A 5 -17.12 -20.52 -2.46
CA GLU A 5 -16.97 -19.51 -1.42
C GLU A 5 -17.31 -20.06 -0.05
N LEU A 6 -16.67 -19.53 0.98
CA LEU A 6 -17.04 -19.76 2.37
C LEU A 6 -17.67 -18.45 2.90
N PHE A 7 -19.00 -18.40 2.97
CA PHE A 7 -19.69 -17.29 3.64
C PHE A 7 -19.75 -17.53 5.15
N LEU A 8 -19.23 -16.58 5.91
CA LEU A 8 -19.53 -16.44 7.34
C LEU A 8 -20.65 -15.41 7.53
N ALA A 9 -21.80 -15.62 6.90
CA ALA A 9 -23.08 -15.03 7.30
C ALA A 9 -24.22 -15.68 6.53
N ALA A 10 -25.18 -16.27 7.23
CA ALA A 10 -26.42 -16.78 6.65
C ALA A 10 -27.33 -15.59 6.25
N GLY A 11 -27.48 -15.37 4.95
CA GLY A 11 -28.39 -14.38 4.39
C GLY A 11 -29.06 -14.86 3.12
N LEU A 12 -30.40 -14.83 3.09
CA LEU A 12 -31.28 -15.31 2.05
C LEU A 12 -31.02 -14.72 0.66
N ALA A 13 -31.26 -15.54 -0.35
CA ALA A 13 -31.23 -15.23 -1.77
C ALA A 13 -31.89 -13.89 -2.15
N GLY A 14 -31.09 -13.01 -2.80
CA GLY A 14 -31.59 -11.79 -3.40
C GLY A 14 -32.40 -12.03 -4.66
N VAL A 15 -33.35 -11.16 -4.94
CA VAL A 15 -34.23 -11.21 -6.12
C VAL A 15 -33.41 -10.99 -7.40
N VAL A 16 -33.33 -12.00 -8.23
CA VAL A 16 -32.69 -11.98 -9.55
C VAL A 16 -33.50 -11.11 -10.50
N SER A 17 -32.90 -10.04 -11.00
CA SER A 17 -33.40 -9.31 -12.17
C SER A 17 -32.99 -10.07 -13.43
N SER A 18 -33.94 -10.60 -14.16
CA SER A 18 -33.79 -11.57 -15.25
C SER A 18 -33.30 -11.03 -16.59
N SER A 19 -32.49 -9.96 -16.61
CA SER A 19 -32.04 -9.35 -17.88
C SER A 19 -30.51 -9.06 -17.96
N LEU A 20 -29.76 -9.32 -16.91
CA LEU A 20 -28.30 -9.15 -16.89
C LEU A 20 -27.67 -10.53 -16.79
N GLY A 21 -26.61 -10.79 -17.53
CA GLY A 21 -25.90 -12.06 -17.54
C GLY A 21 -25.05 -12.28 -16.28
N TYR A 22 -24.43 -11.23 -15.76
CA TYR A 22 -23.58 -11.29 -14.58
C TYR A 22 -24.36 -11.25 -13.27
N VAL A 23 -23.77 -11.77 -12.20
CA VAL A 23 -24.30 -11.71 -10.83
C VAL A 23 -23.33 -10.96 -9.93
N ARG A 24 -23.87 -10.22 -8.97
CA ARG A 24 -23.07 -9.48 -7.97
C ARG A 24 -23.18 -10.15 -6.61
N GLU A 25 -22.16 -9.91 -5.79
CA GLU A 25 -22.21 -10.22 -4.36
C GLU A 25 -23.18 -9.29 -3.62
N PHE A 26 -23.89 -9.85 -2.64
CA PHE A 26 -24.85 -9.12 -1.81
C PHE A 26 -24.74 -9.50 -0.34
N ASP A 27 -24.91 -8.51 0.55
CA ASP A 27 -25.19 -8.71 1.96
C ASP A 27 -26.61 -8.23 2.27
N ASN A 28 -27.52 -9.14 2.66
CA ASN A 28 -28.91 -8.83 3.01
C ASN A 28 -29.64 -7.94 1.97
N GLY A 29 -29.37 -8.15 0.68
CA GLY A 29 -29.94 -7.39 -0.43
C GLY A 29 -29.22 -6.08 -0.74
N ILE A 30 -28.14 -5.75 -0.05
CA ILE A 30 -27.26 -4.63 -0.35
C ILE A 30 -26.12 -5.15 -1.23
N PRO A 31 -25.93 -4.61 -2.45
CA PRO A 31 -24.83 -5.05 -3.32
C PRO A 31 -23.48 -4.66 -2.74
N LEU A 32 -22.54 -5.61 -2.74
CA LEU A 32 -21.19 -5.39 -2.26
C LEU A 32 -20.31 -4.81 -3.37
N ALA A 33 -19.45 -3.87 -3.00
CA ALA A 33 -18.42 -3.31 -3.87
C ALA A 33 -17.35 -2.61 -3.06
N TRP A 34 -16.18 -2.38 -3.65
CA TRP A 34 -15.22 -1.39 -3.16
C TRP A 34 -15.75 0.02 -3.36
N VAL A 35 -15.40 0.90 -2.46
CA VAL A 35 -15.59 2.33 -2.69
C VAL A 35 -14.87 2.73 -3.98
N LYS A 36 -15.54 3.51 -4.82
CA LYS A 36 -15.01 3.95 -6.11
C LYS A 36 -13.76 4.83 -5.95
N ASP A 37 -12.98 4.88 -7.02
CA ASP A 37 -11.75 5.67 -7.10
C ASP A 37 -10.67 5.22 -6.10
N ARG A 38 -10.51 3.92 -5.95
CA ARG A 38 -9.58 3.26 -5.05
C ARG A 38 -8.60 2.36 -5.79
N THR A 39 -7.42 2.17 -5.21
CA THR A 39 -6.51 1.06 -5.53
C THR A 39 -6.64 -0.04 -4.49
N VAL A 40 -6.91 -1.26 -4.92
CA VAL A 40 -6.89 -2.47 -4.09
C VAL A 40 -5.50 -3.09 -4.21
N VAL A 41 -4.77 -3.13 -3.11
CA VAL A 41 -3.38 -3.60 -3.06
C VAL A 41 -3.35 -5.06 -2.63
N MET A 42 -3.04 -5.97 -3.56
CA MET A 42 -3.02 -7.41 -3.30
C MET A 42 -1.65 -7.86 -2.77
N GLN A 43 -1.61 -8.45 -1.60
CA GLN A 43 -0.40 -8.99 -0.95
C GLN A 43 -0.16 -10.42 -1.45
N LEU A 44 0.75 -10.59 -2.41
CA LEU A 44 0.98 -11.89 -3.08
C LEU A 44 2.01 -12.72 -2.34
N SER A 45 1.57 -13.73 -1.59
CA SER A 45 2.36 -14.66 -0.77
C SER A 45 2.37 -16.10 -1.34
N LEU A 46 2.47 -16.25 -2.67
CA LEU A 46 2.35 -17.52 -3.39
C LEU A 46 3.69 -18.27 -3.54
N GLY A 47 4.70 -17.85 -2.79
CA GLY A 47 6.05 -18.45 -2.80
C GLY A 47 6.97 -17.90 -3.88
N THR A 48 8.27 -18.10 -3.68
CA THR A 48 9.34 -17.52 -4.53
C THR A 48 9.68 -18.43 -5.72
N GLY A 49 8.82 -19.15 -6.30
CA GLY A 49 8.97 -20.00 -7.48
C GLY A 49 10.35 -20.65 -7.67
N THR A 50 10.38 -21.96 -7.80
CA THR A 50 11.62 -22.72 -8.03
C THR A 50 11.70 -23.33 -9.43
N ARG A 51 10.67 -23.12 -10.25
CA ARG A 51 10.56 -23.67 -11.61
C ARG A 51 9.87 -22.69 -12.54
N ILE A 52 10.12 -22.81 -13.82
CA ILE A 52 9.35 -22.12 -14.86
C ILE A 52 8.00 -22.83 -15.02
N LEU A 53 6.91 -22.08 -14.95
CA LEU A 53 5.55 -22.54 -15.21
C LEU A 53 5.34 -22.76 -16.70
N ARG A 54 4.29 -23.51 -17.09
CA ARG A 54 4.06 -23.85 -18.50
C ARG A 54 3.78 -22.63 -19.40
N ASP A 55 3.27 -21.54 -18.85
CA ASP A 55 3.05 -20.26 -19.55
C ASP A 55 4.29 -19.36 -19.61
N GLY A 56 5.40 -19.79 -19.02
CA GLY A 56 6.69 -19.10 -19.03
C GLY A 56 6.95 -18.22 -17.81
N PHE A 57 5.99 -18.02 -16.90
CA PHE A 57 6.24 -17.31 -15.66
C PHE A 57 7.18 -18.04 -14.73
N THR A 58 7.90 -17.29 -13.89
CA THR A 58 8.90 -17.86 -12.96
C THR A 58 8.36 -18.12 -11.57
N SER A 59 7.13 -17.65 -11.28
CA SER A 59 6.44 -17.87 -10.00
C SER A 59 4.92 -17.77 -10.14
N PHE A 60 4.17 -18.32 -9.20
CA PHE A 60 2.73 -18.10 -9.11
C PHE A 60 2.38 -16.64 -8.80
N ASN A 61 3.27 -15.88 -8.13
CA ASN A 61 3.10 -14.46 -7.97
C ASN A 61 3.07 -13.73 -9.31
N ASP A 62 3.93 -14.11 -10.28
CA ASP A 62 3.93 -13.51 -11.62
C ASP A 62 2.64 -13.84 -12.38
N SER A 63 2.16 -15.07 -12.25
CA SER A 63 0.89 -15.48 -12.85
C SER A 63 -0.30 -14.75 -12.21
N ALA A 64 -0.31 -14.54 -10.87
CA ALA A 64 -1.33 -13.75 -10.18
C ALA A 64 -1.33 -12.29 -10.63
N ILE A 65 -0.15 -11.69 -10.82
CA ILE A 65 0.00 -10.33 -11.36
C ILE A 65 -0.64 -10.23 -12.75
N ASP A 66 -0.40 -11.20 -13.61
CA ASP A 66 -1.00 -11.24 -14.95
C ASP A 66 -2.52 -11.37 -14.89
N ALA A 67 -3.05 -12.18 -13.95
CA ALA A 67 -4.48 -12.30 -13.70
C ALA A 67 -5.10 -10.97 -13.22
N LEU A 68 -4.46 -10.24 -12.31
CA LEU A 68 -4.89 -8.90 -11.87
C LEU A 68 -4.89 -7.90 -13.03
N LYS A 69 -3.85 -7.94 -13.87
CA LYS A 69 -3.75 -7.10 -15.07
C LYS A 69 -4.85 -7.37 -16.09
N THR A 70 -5.40 -8.58 -16.12
CA THR A 70 -6.51 -8.93 -17.01
C THR A 70 -7.79 -8.16 -16.66
N TRP A 71 -8.02 -7.85 -15.38
CA TRP A 71 -9.17 -7.06 -14.91
C TRP A 71 -9.00 -5.55 -15.07
N ASN A 72 -7.81 -5.03 -14.81
CA ASN A 72 -7.55 -3.59 -14.73
C ASN A 72 -8.06 -2.75 -15.93
N PRO A 73 -7.97 -3.19 -17.20
CA PRO A 73 -8.50 -2.42 -18.34
C PRO A 73 -10.01 -2.18 -18.31
N HIS A 74 -10.76 -2.95 -17.52
CA HIS A 74 -12.22 -2.90 -17.43
C HIS A 74 -12.74 -2.17 -16.18
N LEU A 75 -11.84 -1.60 -15.36
CA LEU A 75 -12.13 -0.97 -14.07
C LEU A 75 -11.89 0.55 -14.18
N ALA A 76 -12.95 1.34 -14.42
CA ALA A 76 -12.81 2.80 -14.57
C ALA A 76 -12.53 3.52 -13.25
N HIS A 77 -13.14 3.04 -12.14
CA HIS A 77 -13.07 3.67 -10.82
C HIS A 77 -12.47 2.75 -9.75
N LEU A 78 -11.69 1.77 -10.17
CA LEU A 78 -10.95 0.87 -9.30
C LEU A 78 -9.70 0.40 -10.03
N GLN A 79 -8.63 0.10 -9.33
CA GLN A 79 -7.47 -0.57 -9.91
C GLN A 79 -6.90 -1.57 -8.92
N PHE A 80 -6.47 -2.71 -9.41
CA PHE A 80 -5.58 -3.58 -8.67
C PHE A 80 -4.14 -3.07 -8.76
N SER A 81 -3.45 -3.09 -7.62
CA SER A 81 -2.00 -3.12 -7.56
C SER A 81 -1.56 -4.29 -6.66
N TRP A 82 -0.26 -4.49 -6.48
CA TRP A 82 0.24 -5.68 -5.79
C TRP A 82 1.57 -5.44 -5.11
N VAL A 83 1.80 -6.21 -4.05
CA VAL A 83 3.11 -6.42 -3.43
C VAL A 83 3.52 -7.86 -3.71
N LYS A 84 4.56 -8.05 -4.54
CA LYS A 84 5.07 -9.38 -4.90
C LYS A 84 5.96 -9.94 -3.81
N ASN A 85 5.84 -11.25 -3.52
CA ASN A 85 6.56 -11.94 -2.46
C ASN A 85 6.30 -11.32 -1.07
N SER A 86 5.06 -10.88 -0.85
CA SER A 86 4.66 -10.31 0.43
C SER A 86 4.85 -11.33 1.56
N PRO A 87 5.26 -10.91 2.75
CA PRO A 87 5.25 -11.74 3.95
C PRO A 87 3.86 -11.86 4.57
N VAL A 88 2.89 -11.04 4.14
CA VAL A 88 1.51 -11.07 4.64
C VAL A 88 0.84 -12.34 4.17
N THR A 89 0.20 -13.04 5.11
CA THR A 89 -0.59 -14.25 4.85
C THR A 89 -2.04 -14.00 5.23
N PRO A 90 -3.02 -14.73 4.67
CA PRO A 90 -4.43 -14.52 4.95
C PRO A 90 -4.76 -14.58 6.44
N VAL A 91 -5.31 -13.48 6.98
CA VAL A 91 -5.76 -13.34 8.37
C VAL A 91 -7.05 -12.54 8.38
N GLU A 92 -8.13 -13.12 8.86
CA GLU A 92 -9.44 -12.46 8.91
C GLU A 92 -9.41 -11.20 9.77
N GLY A 93 -9.79 -10.06 9.20
CA GLY A 93 -9.96 -8.79 9.89
C GLY A 93 -8.67 -8.00 10.13
N ASP A 94 -7.66 -8.17 9.27
CA ASP A 94 -6.41 -7.40 9.33
C ASP A 94 -6.33 -6.23 8.32
N ASP A 95 -7.43 -6.00 7.58
CA ASP A 95 -7.57 -4.96 6.56
C ASP A 95 -6.58 -5.08 5.36
N GLU A 96 -5.91 -6.23 5.23
CA GLU A 96 -5.01 -6.52 4.11
C GLU A 96 -5.71 -7.45 3.09
N MET A 97 -5.43 -7.27 1.82
CA MET A 97 -5.95 -8.13 0.75
C MET A 97 -4.89 -9.15 0.39
N SER A 98 -4.90 -10.31 1.01
CA SER A 98 -3.85 -11.30 0.86
C SER A 98 -4.20 -12.44 -0.10
N VAL A 99 -3.16 -13.00 -0.75
CA VAL A 99 -3.28 -14.13 -1.69
C VAL A 99 -2.22 -15.17 -1.36
N ALA A 100 -2.62 -16.36 -0.96
CA ALA A 100 -1.67 -17.40 -0.56
C ALA A 100 -2.12 -18.82 -0.91
N PHE A 101 -1.20 -19.76 -0.82
CA PHE A 101 -1.51 -21.19 -0.77
C PHE A 101 -1.63 -21.65 0.69
N ASP A 102 -2.72 -22.35 1.02
CA ASP A 102 -2.88 -23.01 2.31
C ASP A 102 -3.66 -24.32 2.16
N ASN A 103 -3.63 -25.17 3.17
CA ASN A 103 -4.44 -26.39 3.26
C ASN A 103 -5.78 -26.16 3.97
N LYS A 104 -6.01 -24.95 4.47
CA LYS A 104 -7.22 -24.48 5.18
C LYS A 104 -7.54 -23.05 4.82
N VAL A 105 -8.81 -22.68 5.01
CA VAL A 105 -9.27 -21.28 4.94
C VAL A 105 -9.62 -20.84 6.37
N PHE A 106 -8.80 -20.02 6.99
CA PHE A 106 -8.94 -19.56 8.39
C PHE A 106 -9.24 -20.72 9.38
N GLY A 107 -8.48 -21.81 9.27
CA GLY A 107 -8.65 -23.01 10.11
C GLY A 107 -9.73 -24.00 9.66
N SER A 108 -10.61 -23.63 8.74
CA SER A 108 -11.65 -24.49 8.14
C SER A 108 -11.11 -25.29 6.97
N ASN A 109 -11.63 -26.50 6.75
CA ASN A 109 -11.24 -27.31 5.61
C ASN A 109 -11.90 -26.83 4.33
N PHE A 110 -11.22 -26.92 3.20
CA PHE A 110 -11.83 -26.72 1.90
C PHE A 110 -12.98 -27.73 1.65
N GLY A 111 -14.02 -27.29 0.97
CA GLY A 111 -15.08 -28.15 0.47
C GLY A 111 -14.54 -29.22 -0.52
N SER A 112 -15.29 -30.29 -0.71
CA SER A 112 -14.91 -31.33 -1.67
C SER A 112 -14.83 -30.77 -3.09
N GLY A 113 -13.65 -30.84 -3.69
CA GLY A 113 -13.42 -30.36 -5.05
C GLY A 113 -13.23 -28.85 -5.18
N THR A 114 -13.10 -28.11 -4.08
CA THR A 114 -12.79 -26.67 -4.08
C THR A 114 -11.34 -26.44 -4.45
N LEU A 115 -11.11 -25.58 -5.44
CA LEU A 115 -9.79 -25.20 -5.96
C LEU A 115 -9.18 -24.05 -5.15
N ALA A 116 -9.95 -23.01 -4.94
CA ALA A 116 -9.60 -21.82 -4.16
C ALA A 116 -10.85 -21.25 -3.50
N VAL A 117 -10.67 -20.28 -2.62
CA VAL A 117 -11.74 -19.54 -1.94
C VAL A 117 -11.30 -18.10 -1.77
N THR A 118 -12.17 -17.16 -2.10
CA THR A 118 -12.04 -15.76 -1.71
C THR A 118 -12.99 -15.45 -0.56
N VAL A 119 -12.45 -15.00 0.56
CA VAL A 119 -13.20 -14.58 1.74
C VAL A 119 -13.39 -13.08 1.68
N LEU A 120 -14.62 -12.60 1.95
CA LEU A 120 -15.02 -11.21 1.80
C LEU A 120 -15.29 -10.59 3.16
N GLY A 121 -14.48 -9.63 3.59
CA GLY A 121 -14.72 -8.75 4.72
C GLY A 121 -15.42 -7.46 4.24
N TYR A 122 -16.57 -7.11 4.82
CA TYR A 122 -17.35 -5.96 4.38
C TYR A 122 -18.16 -5.33 5.50
N ARG A 123 -18.48 -4.02 5.33
CA ARG A 123 -19.36 -3.28 6.22
C ARG A 123 -20.26 -2.33 5.43
N SER A 124 -21.57 -2.37 5.69
CA SER A 124 -22.55 -1.46 5.07
C SER A 124 -22.50 -1.44 3.54
N GLY A 125 -22.25 -2.58 2.90
CA GLY A 125 -22.19 -2.72 1.45
C GLY A 125 -20.82 -2.43 0.83
N ASN A 126 -19.83 -2.00 1.62
CA ASN A 126 -18.48 -1.76 1.13
C ASN A 126 -17.54 -2.88 1.57
N PHE A 127 -16.71 -3.36 0.67
CA PHE A 127 -15.59 -4.24 1.04
C PHE A 127 -14.58 -3.47 1.89
N GLU A 128 -14.11 -4.12 2.95
CA GLU A 128 -13.00 -3.67 3.78
C GLU A 128 -11.76 -4.51 3.46
N GLU A 129 -11.94 -5.81 3.25
CA GLU A 129 -10.88 -6.79 3.07
C GLU A 129 -11.31 -7.90 2.12
N THR A 130 -10.38 -8.51 1.40
CA THR A 130 -10.61 -9.77 0.66
C THR A 130 -9.35 -10.64 0.67
N ASP A 131 -9.50 -11.88 1.13
CA ASP A 131 -8.41 -12.85 1.17
C ASP A 131 -8.67 -14.02 0.23
N THR A 132 -7.69 -14.33 -0.61
CA THR A 132 -7.78 -15.45 -1.55
C THR A 132 -6.84 -16.57 -1.15
N VAL A 133 -7.40 -17.75 -0.89
CA VAL A 133 -6.65 -18.94 -0.49
C VAL A 133 -6.76 -20.04 -1.54
N PHE A 134 -5.62 -20.43 -2.12
CA PHE A 134 -5.51 -21.54 -3.07
C PHE A 134 -5.22 -22.86 -2.33
N ASN A 135 -5.99 -23.90 -2.62
CA ASN A 135 -5.91 -25.18 -1.96
C ASN A 135 -4.61 -25.93 -2.31
N THR A 136 -3.75 -26.16 -1.32
CA THR A 136 -2.48 -26.90 -1.49
C THR A 136 -2.66 -28.40 -1.80
N ALA A 137 -3.85 -28.98 -1.57
CA ALA A 137 -4.14 -30.35 -1.95
C ALA A 137 -4.33 -30.54 -3.47
N ILE A 138 -4.38 -29.47 -4.24
CA ILE A 138 -4.53 -29.45 -5.69
C ILE A 138 -3.16 -29.39 -6.34
N SER A 139 -2.99 -30.11 -7.46
CA SER A 139 -1.80 -29.96 -8.31
C SER A 139 -1.95 -28.74 -9.22
N TRP A 140 -1.08 -27.75 -9.03
CA TRP A 140 -1.10 -26.49 -9.75
C TRP A 140 0.02 -26.35 -10.76
N ASP A 141 -0.29 -25.75 -11.89
CA ASP A 141 0.65 -25.12 -12.82
C ASP A 141 -0.02 -23.86 -13.37
N SER A 142 0.68 -23.02 -14.10
CA SER A 142 0.09 -21.90 -14.86
C SER A 142 0.27 -22.18 -16.34
N TYR A 143 -0.84 -22.16 -17.08
CA TYR A 143 -0.85 -22.45 -18.53
C TYR A 143 -2.08 -21.81 -19.19
N ARG A 144 -2.12 -21.80 -20.51
CA ARG A 144 -3.24 -21.29 -21.30
C ARG A 144 -3.90 -22.40 -22.11
N GLY A 145 -5.13 -22.18 -22.57
CA GLY A 145 -5.88 -23.09 -23.43
C GLY A 145 -6.62 -24.17 -22.65
N ALA A 146 -6.78 -25.36 -23.22
CA ALA A 146 -7.61 -26.42 -22.65
C ALA A 146 -7.12 -26.92 -21.29
N LEU A 147 -8.06 -27.26 -20.41
CA LEU A 147 -7.76 -27.91 -19.12
C LEU A 147 -7.00 -29.21 -19.32
N THR A 148 -6.03 -29.47 -18.45
CA THR A 148 -5.16 -30.66 -18.47
C THR A 148 -5.18 -31.39 -17.12
N PRO A 149 -6.35 -31.88 -16.62
CA PRO A 149 -6.43 -32.59 -15.36
C PRO A 149 -5.44 -33.76 -15.30
N PRO A 150 -4.90 -34.10 -14.11
CA PRO A 150 -5.27 -33.59 -12.77
C PRO A 150 -4.57 -32.28 -12.36
N VAL A 151 -3.81 -31.64 -13.28
CA VAL A 151 -3.13 -30.38 -13.00
C VAL A 151 -4.05 -29.23 -13.41
N PHE A 152 -4.35 -28.33 -12.47
CA PHE A 152 -5.21 -27.19 -12.70
C PHE A 152 -4.40 -25.93 -13.02
N ASP A 153 -4.99 -25.07 -13.86
CA ASP A 153 -4.41 -23.81 -14.27
C ASP A 153 -4.65 -22.75 -13.20
N PHE A 154 -3.58 -22.36 -12.51
CA PHE A 154 -3.59 -21.34 -11.47
C PHE A 154 -4.10 -19.99 -11.99
N HIS A 155 -3.61 -19.53 -13.15
CA HIS A 155 -3.96 -18.22 -13.71
C HIS A 155 -5.47 -18.07 -13.93
N ARG A 156 -6.10 -19.08 -14.51
CA ARG A 156 -7.54 -19.14 -14.77
C ARG A 156 -8.34 -19.04 -13.47
N VAL A 157 -7.93 -19.80 -12.45
CA VAL A 157 -8.57 -19.76 -11.14
C VAL A 157 -8.31 -18.42 -10.45
N ALA A 158 -7.11 -17.85 -10.61
CA ALA A 158 -6.80 -16.53 -10.07
C ALA A 158 -7.66 -15.42 -10.70
N ILE A 159 -7.90 -15.43 -12.02
CA ILE A 159 -8.84 -14.50 -12.66
C ILE A 159 -10.23 -14.63 -12.02
N HIS A 160 -10.71 -15.85 -11.80
CA HIS A 160 -12.01 -16.11 -11.18
C HIS A 160 -12.07 -15.56 -9.75
N GLU A 161 -11.11 -15.91 -8.89
CA GLU A 161 -11.10 -15.46 -7.50
C GLU A 161 -10.98 -13.93 -7.38
N PHE A 162 -10.22 -13.30 -8.26
CA PHE A 162 -10.14 -11.82 -8.29
C PHE A 162 -11.44 -11.18 -8.80
N GLY A 163 -12.28 -11.92 -9.50
CA GLY A 163 -13.66 -11.51 -9.80
C GLY A 163 -14.53 -11.41 -8.55
N HIS A 164 -14.40 -12.33 -7.59
CA HIS A 164 -15.05 -12.23 -6.28
C HIS A 164 -14.53 -11.02 -5.49
N THR A 165 -13.20 -10.80 -5.50
CA THR A 165 -12.61 -9.56 -4.94
C THR A 165 -13.25 -8.29 -5.53
N LEU A 166 -13.73 -8.34 -6.77
CA LEU A 166 -14.42 -7.22 -7.43
C LEU A 166 -15.94 -7.18 -7.17
N GLY A 167 -16.49 -8.14 -6.43
CA GLY A 167 -17.92 -8.20 -6.11
C GLY A 167 -18.77 -8.91 -7.14
N LEU A 168 -18.18 -9.78 -7.97
CA LEU A 168 -18.91 -10.71 -8.84
C LEU A 168 -19.14 -12.04 -8.14
N ASP A 169 -20.33 -12.60 -8.36
CA ASP A 169 -20.76 -13.92 -7.90
C ASP A 169 -20.97 -14.85 -9.10
N HIS A 170 -21.31 -16.10 -8.84
CA HIS A 170 -21.45 -17.18 -9.82
C HIS A 170 -22.75 -17.11 -10.63
N PRO A 171 -22.74 -16.76 -11.91
CA PRO A 171 -23.95 -16.67 -12.72
C PRO A 171 -24.65 -18.02 -12.92
N ASP A 172 -23.91 -19.13 -13.04
CA ASP A 172 -24.49 -20.47 -13.18
C ASP A 172 -25.21 -20.94 -11.91
N GLN A 173 -24.77 -20.55 -10.72
CA GLN A 173 -25.47 -20.84 -9.45
C GLN A 173 -26.73 -19.99 -9.30
N ALA A 174 -26.79 -18.81 -9.90
CA ALA A 174 -27.98 -17.98 -10.00
C ALA A 174 -28.95 -18.44 -11.12
N GLY A 175 -28.68 -19.57 -11.75
CA GLY A 175 -29.55 -20.18 -12.80
C GLY A 175 -29.37 -19.54 -14.18
N GLN A 176 -28.28 -18.79 -14.39
CA GLN A 176 -27.99 -18.21 -15.70
C GLN A 176 -27.13 -19.17 -16.53
N HIS A 177 -27.27 -19.12 -17.85
CA HIS A 177 -26.55 -19.97 -18.80
C HIS A 177 -25.66 -19.11 -19.71
N VAL A 178 -24.66 -18.46 -19.12
CA VAL A 178 -23.74 -17.55 -19.81
C VAL A 178 -22.33 -18.13 -19.90
N VAL A 179 -21.57 -17.65 -20.87
CA VAL A 179 -20.13 -17.92 -20.93
C VAL A 179 -19.45 -16.86 -20.04
N ALA A 180 -18.91 -17.31 -18.92
CA ALA A 180 -18.23 -16.44 -17.93
C ALA A 180 -17.10 -17.21 -17.27
N ILE A 181 -16.01 -16.49 -16.94
CA ILE A 181 -14.95 -17.03 -16.08
C ILE A 181 -15.47 -17.21 -14.65
N MET A 182 -16.47 -16.40 -14.28
CA MET A 182 -17.12 -16.45 -12.97
C MET A 182 -18.09 -17.64 -12.78
N ASN A 183 -18.28 -18.51 -13.77
CA ASN A 183 -19.03 -19.75 -13.52
C ASN A 183 -18.33 -20.62 -12.47
N SER A 184 -19.11 -21.19 -11.53
CA SER A 184 -18.60 -21.98 -10.39
C SER A 184 -17.88 -23.28 -10.81
N ILE A 185 -18.03 -23.70 -12.06
CA ILE A 185 -17.37 -24.88 -12.63
C ILE A 185 -16.27 -24.41 -13.59
N VAL A 186 -15.01 -24.73 -13.25
CA VAL A 186 -13.89 -24.42 -14.11
C VAL A 186 -14.05 -25.09 -15.50
N SER A 187 -13.84 -24.28 -16.56
CA SER A 187 -14.01 -24.70 -17.96
C SER A 187 -12.72 -24.49 -18.77
N ASN A 188 -12.78 -24.65 -20.09
CA ASN A 188 -11.66 -24.31 -20.97
C ASN A 188 -11.48 -22.80 -21.20
N LEU A 189 -12.39 -21.97 -20.67
CA LEU A 189 -12.23 -20.52 -20.71
C LEU A 189 -11.07 -20.10 -19.77
N ASP A 190 -10.10 -19.37 -20.29
CA ASP A 190 -8.87 -18.96 -19.58
C ASP A 190 -8.63 -17.44 -19.64
N THR A 191 -9.67 -16.70 -19.99
CA THR A 191 -9.68 -15.23 -20.02
C THR A 191 -11.09 -14.72 -19.70
N LEU A 192 -11.24 -13.40 -19.52
CA LEU A 192 -12.55 -12.79 -19.30
C LEU A 192 -13.48 -12.99 -20.50
N ALA A 193 -14.73 -13.34 -20.25
CA ALA A 193 -15.80 -13.26 -21.20
C ALA A 193 -16.51 -11.90 -21.13
N GLN A 194 -17.34 -11.61 -22.12
CA GLN A 194 -18.08 -10.34 -22.18
C GLN A 194 -19.00 -10.16 -20.96
N ASP A 195 -19.49 -11.24 -20.39
CA ASP A 195 -20.35 -11.23 -19.21
C ASP A 195 -19.61 -10.74 -17.97
N ASP A 196 -18.39 -11.23 -17.75
CA ASP A 196 -17.51 -10.81 -16.66
C ASP A 196 -17.18 -9.30 -16.77
N ILE A 197 -16.85 -8.85 -17.99
CA ILE A 197 -16.57 -7.44 -18.29
C ILE A 197 -17.79 -6.56 -18.04
N ASN A 198 -18.98 -6.99 -18.46
CA ASN A 198 -20.24 -6.27 -18.21
C ASN A 198 -20.49 -6.13 -16.70
N GLY A 199 -20.21 -7.17 -15.93
CA GLY A 199 -20.36 -7.18 -14.48
C GLY A 199 -19.51 -6.11 -13.80
N VAL A 200 -18.22 -6.12 -14.00
CA VAL A 200 -17.33 -5.13 -13.35
C VAL A 200 -17.54 -3.72 -13.89
N THR A 201 -17.88 -3.58 -15.16
CA THR A 201 -18.23 -2.29 -15.76
C THR A 201 -19.48 -1.69 -15.14
N ALA A 202 -20.50 -2.51 -14.83
CA ALA A 202 -21.69 -2.05 -14.13
C ALA A 202 -21.42 -1.62 -12.69
N ILE A 203 -20.42 -2.23 -12.03
CA ILE A 203 -20.02 -1.88 -10.67
C ILE A 203 -19.12 -0.63 -10.67
N TYR A 204 -18.08 -0.63 -11.50
CA TYR A 204 -16.97 0.37 -11.44
C TYR A 204 -16.95 1.34 -12.62
N GLY A 205 -17.95 1.32 -13.51
CA GLY A 205 -18.11 2.25 -14.62
C GLY A 205 -17.37 1.84 -15.90
N THR A 206 -17.81 2.46 -17.02
CA THR A 206 -17.15 2.39 -18.31
C THR A 206 -16.31 3.65 -18.50
N GLY A 207 -15.06 3.53 -18.86
CA GLY A 207 -14.20 4.67 -19.16
C GLY A 207 -12.80 4.21 -19.54
N LEU A 208 -11.99 5.16 -20.00
CA LEU A 208 -10.57 4.91 -20.10
C LEU A 208 -10.10 4.44 -18.74
N ALA A 209 -9.53 3.24 -18.72
CA ALA A 209 -8.97 2.65 -17.53
C ALA A 209 -8.29 3.73 -16.71
N TYR A 210 -8.64 3.80 -15.43
CA TYR A 210 -7.83 4.49 -14.44
C TYR A 210 -6.39 4.20 -14.79
N ASN A 211 -5.63 5.22 -15.21
CA ASN A 211 -4.37 5.06 -15.95
C ASN A 211 -3.58 3.88 -15.43
N SER A 212 -3.38 2.91 -16.31
CA SER A 212 -2.63 1.70 -16.00
C SER A 212 -1.46 2.08 -15.09
N ILE A 213 -1.45 1.54 -13.85
CA ILE A 213 -0.29 1.68 -12.99
C ILE A 213 0.88 1.25 -13.88
N PRO A 214 1.86 2.11 -14.15
CA PRO A 214 2.98 1.73 -15.00
C PRO A 214 3.53 0.40 -14.45
N ASP A 215 3.85 -0.55 -15.32
CA ASP A 215 4.49 -1.82 -14.92
C ASP A 215 5.81 -1.62 -14.14
N GLY A 216 6.23 -0.38 -14.03
CA GLY A 216 7.41 0.04 -13.30
C GLY A 216 7.21 0.06 -11.78
N PRO A 217 8.30 -0.06 -11.04
CA PRO A 217 8.30 0.08 -9.59
C PRO A 217 7.87 1.50 -9.19
N VAL A 218 7.05 1.62 -8.16
CA VAL A 218 6.53 2.91 -7.68
C VAL A 218 6.68 3.02 -6.17
N LEU A 219 6.90 4.23 -5.66
CA LEU A 219 6.71 4.53 -4.25
C LEU A 219 5.21 4.76 -4.03
N MET A 220 4.57 3.86 -3.26
CA MET A 220 3.13 3.88 -3.06
C MET A 220 2.72 4.68 -1.84
N ASP A 221 3.55 4.62 -0.81
CA ASP A 221 3.26 5.15 0.50
C ASP A 221 4.54 5.60 1.18
N LEU A 222 4.45 6.69 1.90
CA LEU A 222 5.57 7.32 2.59
C LEU A 222 5.17 7.59 4.03
N SER A 223 5.96 7.11 4.97
CA SER A 223 5.72 7.34 6.38
C SER A 223 6.93 7.93 7.09
N THR A 224 6.65 8.71 8.11
CA THR A 224 7.62 9.48 8.88
C THR A 224 7.29 9.37 10.36
N ARG A 225 8.10 8.63 11.13
CA ARG A 225 7.93 8.54 12.59
C ARG A 225 9.08 9.21 13.33
N GLY A 226 8.74 10.06 14.27
CA GLY A 226 9.71 10.71 15.14
C GLY A 226 9.06 11.47 16.28
N THR A 227 9.86 11.98 17.19
CA THR A 227 9.36 12.83 18.27
C THR A 227 9.16 14.25 17.76
N THR A 228 7.94 14.77 17.91
CA THR A 228 7.65 16.19 17.74
C THR A 228 7.78 16.92 19.07
N TYR A 229 8.43 18.04 19.06
CA TYR A 229 8.60 18.93 20.21
C TYR A 229 7.84 20.23 19.98
N THR A 230 7.91 21.14 20.93
CA THR A 230 7.33 22.48 20.81
C THR A 230 8.23 23.41 19.99
N GLY A 231 7.66 24.47 19.43
CA GLY A 231 8.40 25.49 18.66
C GLY A 231 8.83 24.99 17.27
N ASN A 232 10.13 25.07 16.97
CA ASN A 232 10.67 24.71 15.66
C ASN A 232 11.19 23.26 15.58
N ASN A 233 11.22 22.54 16.70
CA ASN A 233 11.71 21.17 16.77
C ASN A 233 10.58 20.17 16.53
N VAL A 234 9.82 20.39 15.47
CA VAL A 234 8.66 19.60 15.07
C VAL A 234 9.05 18.49 14.10
N LEU A 235 8.20 17.48 13.97
CA LEU A 235 8.35 16.46 12.95
C LEU A 235 7.91 17.02 11.61
N ILE A 236 8.72 16.84 10.58
CA ILE A 236 8.45 17.33 9.23
C ILE A 236 8.59 16.21 8.23
N GLY A 237 7.53 15.95 7.47
CA GLY A 237 7.52 15.07 6.31
C GLY A 237 7.52 15.88 5.02
N GLY A 238 8.57 15.79 4.21
CA GLY A 238 8.63 16.35 2.88
C GLY A 238 8.37 15.29 1.82
N PHE A 239 7.70 15.65 0.74
CA PHE A 239 7.46 14.76 -0.39
C PHE A 239 7.39 15.51 -1.71
N ILE A 240 7.63 14.80 -2.80
CA ILE A 240 7.57 15.35 -4.16
C ILE A 240 6.46 14.61 -4.93
N VAL A 241 5.54 15.38 -5.50
CA VAL A 241 4.60 14.88 -6.52
C VAL A 241 5.27 15.02 -7.88
N GLN A 242 5.56 13.91 -8.54
CA GLN A 242 6.15 13.84 -9.88
C GLN A 242 5.08 13.51 -10.92
N GLY A 243 5.30 13.95 -12.16
CA GLY A 243 4.41 13.71 -13.29
C GLY A 243 3.89 15.00 -13.89
N SER A 244 2.82 14.92 -14.71
CA SER A 244 2.24 16.07 -15.42
C SER A 244 0.79 16.40 -15.00
N GLN A 245 0.20 15.61 -14.12
CA GLN A 245 -1.17 15.75 -13.66
C GLN A 245 -1.22 15.93 -12.14
N PRO A 246 -2.26 16.56 -11.57
CA PRO A 246 -2.45 16.59 -10.14
C PRO A 246 -2.57 15.18 -9.54
N ALA A 247 -2.02 14.96 -8.34
CA ALA A 247 -2.20 13.74 -7.55
C ALA A 247 -3.20 14.01 -6.42
N GLN A 248 -4.10 13.07 -6.16
CA GLN A 248 -4.95 13.12 -4.97
C GLN A 248 -4.32 12.24 -3.88
N LEU A 249 -4.13 12.85 -2.72
CA LEU A 249 -3.39 12.26 -1.61
C LEU A 249 -4.21 12.36 -0.31
N VAL A 250 -4.02 11.38 0.57
CA VAL A 250 -4.32 11.54 1.99
C VAL A 250 -3.01 11.77 2.74
N VAL A 251 -2.96 12.82 3.54
CA VAL A 251 -1.87 13.09 4.48
C VAL A 251 -2.45 12.98 5.88
N ARG A 252 -1.99 12.02 6.69
CA ARG A 252 -2.51 11.82 8.05
C ARG A 252 -1.41 11.78 9.09
N CYS A 253 -1.79 12.00 10.34
CA CYS A 253 -0.89 11.84 11.47
C CYS A 253 -1.53 10.94 12.53
N LEU A 254 -0.87 9.83 12.81
CA LEU A 254 -1.17 9.03 13.99
C LEU A 254 -0.37 9.58 15.16
N ALA A 255 -1.04 9.77 16.28
CA ALA A 255 -0.50 10.37 17.48
C ALA A 255 -0.97 9.59 18.70
N PHE A 256 -2.12 9.92 19.27
CA PHE A 256 -2.71 9.26 20.43
C PHE A 256 -2.84 7.73 20.26
N SER A 257 -3.25 7.29 19.08
CA SER A 257 -3.44 5.86 18.79
C SER A 257 -2.15 5.05 18.85
N LEU A 258 -0.97 5.67 18.66
CA LEU A 258 0.33 4.98 18.76
C LEU A 258 0.58 4.34 20.12
N ALA A 259 -0.06 4.83 21.18
CA ALA A 259 0.03 4.23 22.50
C ALA A 259 -0.46 2.78 22.52
N SER A 260 -1.50 2.45 21.73
CA SER A 260 -2.02 1.08 21.59
C SER A 260 -1.05 0.15 20.83
N TYR A 261 -0.13 0.72 20.04
CA TYR A 261 0.94 0.01 19.34
C TYR A 261 2.27 -0.03 20.11
N GLY A 262 2.23 0.22 21.43
CA GLY A 262 3.40 0.11 22.30
C GLY A 262 4.35 1.30 22.29
N ILE A 263 3.88 2.48 21.90
CA ILE A 263 4.59 3.75 21.96
C ILE A 263 4.05 4.59 23.16
N PRO A 264 4.61 4.45 24.36
CA PRO A 264 4.02 5.05 25.56
C PRO A 264 4.16 6.59 25.60
N ASP A 265 5.11 7.15 24.88
CA ASP A 265 5.37 8.57 24.73
C ASP A 265 4.77 9.16 23.45
N ALA A 266 3.67 8.57 22.96
CA ALA A 266 2.92 9.06 21.82
C ALA A 266 2.41 10.48 22.06
N LEU A 267 2.36 11.28 21.00
CA LEU A 267 1.78 12.63 21.04
C LEU A 267 0.28 12.53 21.34
N GLY A 268 -0.20 13.34 22.27
CA GLY A 268 -1.60 13.25 22.73
C GLY A 268 -2.61 13.78 21.71
N ASP A 269 -2.25 14.81 20.95
CA ASP A 269 -3.14 15.50 20.03
C ASP A 269 -2.31 16.19 18.95
N SER A 270 -2.65 15.97 17.67
CA SER A 270 -1.83 16.38 16.53
C SER A 270 -2.51 17.40 15.64
N VAL A 271 -1.71 18.29 15.06
CA VAL A 271 -2.10 19.17 13.95
C VAL A 271 -1.18 18.91 12.77
N ILE A 272 -1.73 18.75 11.58
CA ILE A 272 -0.99 18.79 10.32
C ILE A 272 -1.17 20.15 9.67
N GLU A 273 -0.06 20.78 9.28
CA GLU A 273 0.02 21.90 8.37
C GLU A 273 0.69 21.47 7.07
N LEU A 274 0.02 21.57 5.94
CA LEU A 274 0.58 21.26 4.62
C LEU A 274 1.00 22.54 3.92
N HIS A 275 2.25 22.61 3.48
CA HIS A 275 2.85 23.78 2.83
C HIS A 275 3.35 23.44 1.42
N ASP A 276 3.34 24.43 0.51
CA ASP A 276 3.97 24.36 -0.80
C ASP A 276 5.49 24.66 -0.75
N ALA A 277 6.14 24.60 -1.92
CA ALA A 277 7.58 24.90 -2.05
C ALA A 277 7.98 26.33 -1.65
N ASN A 278 7.04 27.26 -1.60
CA ASN A 278 7.23 28.65 -1.19
C ASN A 278 6.88 28.88 0.29
N ASN A 279 6.65 27.79 1.03
CA ASN A 279 6.22 27.81 2.43
C ASN A 279 4.83 28.48 2.65
N ASN A 280 3.97 28.51 1.64
CA ASN A 280 2.59 28.92 1.81
C ASN A 280 1.80 27.76 2.42
N LEU A 281 0.96 28.06 3.43
CA LEU A 281 0.03 27.09 3.99
C LEU A 281 -1.06 26.79 2.96
N ILE A 282 -1.20 25.51 2.58
CA ILE A 282 -2.21 25.00 1.63
C ILE A 282 -3.45 24.52 2.38
N ALA A 283 -3.23 23.71 3.43
CA ALA A 283 -4.28 23.09 4.21
C ALA A 283 -3.78 22.81 5.65
N SER A 284 -4.69 22.74 6.59
CA SER A 284 -4.43 22.36 7.97
C SER A 284 -5.63 21.62 8.56
N ASN A 285 -5.36 20.66 9.42
CA ASN A 285 -6.37 19.91 10.17
C ASN A 285 -5.81 19.49 11.52
N ASP A 286 -6.65 19.55 12.56
CA ASP A 286 -6.36 19.02 13.91
C ASP A 286 -7.20 17.80 14.24
N ASP A 287 -8.48 17.82 13.90
CA ASP A 287 -9.43 16.75 14.14
C ASP A 287 -9.99 16.23 12.81
N TRP A 288 -9.51 15.11 12.29
CA TRP A 288 -9.93 14.60 10.99
C TRP A 288 -11.44 14.36 10.91
N PHE A 289 -12.03 13.89 12.01
CA PHE A 289 -13.44 13.49 12.06
C PHE A 289 -14.40 14.68 11.88
N THR A 290 -13.98 15.91 12.18
CA THR A 290 -14.76 17.15 12.00
C THR A 290 -14.59 17.77 10.61
N SER A 291 -13.66 17.22 9.79
CA SER A 291 -13.43 17.67 8.42
C SER A 291 -14.61 17.38 7.50
N SER A 292 -14.87 18.26 6.54
CA SER A 292 -15.80 17.99 5.42
C SER A 292 -15.39 16.76 4.58
N ASP A 293 -14.13 16.36 4.64
CA ASP A 293 -13.56 15.25 3.90
C ASP A 293 -13.55 13.94 4.69
N ALA A 294 -14.04 13.93 5.95
CA ALA A 294 -13.99 12.77 6.85
C ALA A 294 -14.60 11.51 6.23
N GLU A 295 -15.79 11.60 5.63
CA GLU A 295 -16.46 10.48 4.97
C GLU A 295 -15.61 9.95 3.80
N THR A 296 -15.01 10.85 3.02
CA THR A 296 -14.16 10.48 1.90
C THR A 296 -12.86 9.82 2.37
N ILE A 297 -12.20 10.37 3.41
CA ILE A 297 -10.99 9.79 4.01
C ILE A 297 -11.27 8.38 4.54
N SER A 298 -12.37 8.20 5.29
CA SER A 298 -12.84 6.90 5.77
C SER A 298 -13.12 5.93 4.63
N SER A 299 -13.70 6.40 3.53
CA SER A 299 -13.98 5.57 2.37
C SER A 299 -12.73 4.98 1.71
N TYR A 300 -11.57 5.61 1.92
CA TYR A 300 -10.26 5.09 1.50
C TYR A 300 -9.56 4.25 2.56
N HIS A 301 -10.20 4.02 3.73
CA HIS A 301 -9.58 3.35 4.89
C HIS A 301 -8.22 3.96 5.25
N ARG A 302 -8.16 5.29 5.22
CA ARG A 302 -6.98 6.07 5.60
C ARG A 302 -7.27 7.02 6.76
N ASP A 303 -8.42 6.86 7.37
CA ASP A 303 -8.79 7.58 8.58
C ASP A 303 -7.89 7.18 9.76
N PRO A 304 -7.46 8.14 10.58
CA PRO A 304 -6.81 7.84 11.84
C PRO A 304 -7.75 7.07 12.78
N PRO A 305 -7.23 6.12 13.59
CA PRO A 305 -8.06 5.34 14.53
C PRO A 305 -8.74 6.18 15.62
N ASN A 306 -8.19 7.36 15.92
CA ASN A 306 -8.76 8.27 16.92
C ASN A 306 -9.26 9.56 16.26
N SER A 307 -10.44 10.04 16.68
CA SER A 307 -11.11 11.21 16.08
C SER A 307 -10.36 12.54 16.27
N ILE A 308 -9.50 12.65 17.28
CA ILE A 308 -8.67 13.84 17.55
C ILE A 308 -7.33 13.84 16.82
N GLU A 309 -7.04 12.82 16.05
CA GLU A 309 -5.86 12.79 15.18
C GLU A 309 -6.13 13.55 13.88
N SER A 310 -5.10 13.99 13.19
CA SER A 310 -5.26 14.87 12.05
C SER A 310 -5.15 14.14 10.72
N ALA A 311 -5.98 14.51 9.73
CA ALA A 311 -5.86 14.06 8.35
C ALA A 311 -6.38 15.10 7.35
N LEU A 312 -5.78 15.10 6.16
CA LEU A 312 -6.10 15.96 5.04
C LEU A 312 -6.33 15.12 3.78
N LEU A 313 -7.40 15.39 3.05
CA LEU A 313 -7.56 14.96 1.66
C LEU A 313 -7.22 16.14 0.74
N VAL A 314 -6.22 15.96 -0.12
CA VAL A 314 -5.72 17.07 -0.96
C VAL A 314 -5.49 16.62 -2.40
N THR A 315 -5.66 17.54 -3.34
CA THR A 315 -5.29 17.37 -4.75
C THR A 315 -4.15 18.34 -5.07
N LEU A 316 -2.97 17.81 -5.33
CA LEU A 316 -1.73 18.58 -5.47
C LEU A 316 -1.16 18.49 -6.89
N ASN A 317 -0.76 19.60 -7.46
CA ASN A 317 -0.02 19.64 -8.70
C ASN A 317 1.39 19.03 -8.52
N PRO A 318 2.07 18.60 -9.61
CA PRO A 318 3.49 18.25 -9.52
C PRO A 318 4.31 19.36 -8.84
N GLY A 319 5.13 18.98 -7.85
CA GLY A 319 5.88 19.96 -7.04
C GLY A 319 6.34 19.39 -5.70
N ASN A 320 6.99 20.23 -4.91
CA ASN A 320 7.52 19.90 -3.58
C ASN A 320 6.54 20.36 -2.50
N TYR A 321 6.32 19.52 -1.51
CA TYR A 321 5.38 19.75 -0.42
C TYR A 321 6.00 19.37 0.92
N THR A 322 5.50 20.00 1.98
CA THR A 322 5.95 19.76 3.35
C THR A 322 4.76 19.64 4.28
N ALA A 323 4.64 18.50 4.94
CA ALA A 323 3.70 18.28 6.05
C ALA A 323 4.42 18.52 7.37
N ILE A 324 3.96 19.47 8.15
CA ILE A 324 4.51 19.81 9.47
C ILE A 324 3.55 19.28 10.53
N VAL A 325 4.05 18.40 11.39
CA VAL A 325 3.27 17.84 12.51
C VAL A 325 3.58 18.60 13.79
N ARG A 326 2.55 19.17 14.39
CA ARG A 326 2.61 19.88 15.67
C ARG A 326 1.70 19.25 16.70
N SER A 327 1.98 19.51 17.97
CA SER A 327 0.98 19.30 19.02
C SER A 327 -0.09 20.36 18.92
N PHE A 328 -1.36 19.96 19.03
CA PHE A 328 -2.46 20.89 19.19
C PHE A 328 -2.27 21.74 20.44
N SER A 329 -2.63 23.01 20.36
CA SER A 329 -2.64 23.93 21.49
C SER A 329 -3.63 25.06 21.29
N ASN A 330 -4.30 25.42 22.36
CA ASN A 330 -5.22 26.55 22.41
C ASN A 330 -5.15 27.26 23.76
N SER A 331 -6.09 28.14 24.08
CA SER A 331 -6.11 28.88 25.36
C SER A 331 -6.33 28.00 26.59
N GLN A 332 -6.80 26.75 26.41
CA GLN A 332 -7.10 25.81 27.49
C GLN A 332 -6.13 24.61 27.51
N GLN A 333 -5.46 24.33 26.40
CA GLN A 333 -4.55 23.22 26.23
C GLN A 333 -3.18 23.70 25.75
N ALA A 334 -2.16 23.45 26.55
CA ALA A 334 -0.77 23.75 26.17
C ALA A 334 -0.24 22.71 25.19
N ALA A 335 0.61 23.14 24.27
CA ALA A 335 1.34 22.22 23.39
C ALA A 335 2.18 21.22 24.20
N THR A 336 2.14 19.96 23.82
CA THR A 336 2.90 18.87 24.41
C THR A 336 4.00 18.42 23.44
N GLN A 337 4.76 17.41 23.83
CA GLN A 337 5.70 16.71 22.96
C GLN A 337 5.40 15.22 22.99
N GLY A 338 5.78 14.51 21.95
CA GLY A 338 5.58 13.07 21.88
C GLY A 338 5.89 12.51 20.49
N VAL A 339 5.88 11.21 20.38
CA VAL A 339 6.08 10.49 19.13
C VAL A 339 4.83 10.62 18.24
N ALA A 340 5.04 10.95 16.99
CA ALA A 340 4.00 11.00 15.97
C ALA A 340 4.44 10.25 14.70
N LEU A 341 3.47 9.75 13.94
CA LEU A 341 3.66 9.11 12.64
C LEU A 341 2.88 9.90 11.60
N CYS A 342 3.57 10.58 10.69
CA CYS A 342 2.96 11.25 9.55
C CYS A 342 3.07 10.35 8.33
N GLU A 343 1.97 10.18 7.61
CA GLU A 343 1.88 9.30 6.45
C GLU A 343 1.28 10.04 5.26
N VAL A 344 1.79 9.74 4.08
CA VAL A 344 1.31 10.30 2.81
C VAL A 344 0.94 9.15 1.89
N TYR A 345 -0.33 9.04 1.56
CA TYR A 345 -0.89 8.00 0.71
C TYR A 345 -1.26 8.56 -0.66
N ASP A 346 -0.70 7.99 -1.71
CA ASP A 346 -1.12 8.28 -3.08
C ASP A 346 -2.38 7.46 -3.41
N LEU A 347 -3.50 8.14 -3.59
CA LEU A 347 -4.79 7.52 -3.95
C LEU A 347 -4.87 7.06 -5.42
N ARG A 348 -3.79 7.19 -6.16
CA ARG A 348 -3.62 6.66 -7.54
C ARG A 348 -4.65 7.13 -8.55
N LYS A 349 -5.12 8.37 -8.42
CA LYS A 349 -6.12 8.95 -9.35
C LYS A 349 -5.53 9.59 -10.62
N SER A 350 -4.21 9.55 -10.79
CA SER A 350 -3.53 10.12 -11.95
C SER A 350 -2.24 9.37 -12.27
N ALA A 351 -1.60 9.71 -13.40
CA ALA A 351 -0.27 9.21 -13.76
C ALA A 351 0.86 9.81 -12.90
N SER A 352 0.57 10.81 -12.08
CA SER A 352 1.52 11.38 -11.12
C SER A 352 1.78 10.41 -9.97
N ARG A 353 2.96 10.53 -9.34
CA ARG A 353 3.44 9.61 -8.31
C ARG A 353 4.24 10.33 -7.25
N LEU A 354 4.40 9.71 -6.09
CA LEU A 354 5.36 10.15 -5.09
C LEU A 354 6.78 9.78 -5.55
N GLY A 355 7.67 10.76 -5.64
CA GLY A 355 9.04 10.58 -6.18
C GLY A 355 10.15 10.63 -5.13
N ASN A 356 9.86 11.13 -3.96
CA ASN A 356 10.81 11.28 -2.85
C ASN A 356 10.05 11.37 -1.53
N VAL A 357 10.67 10.87 -0.47
CA VAL A 357 10.30 11.20 0.90
C VAL A 357 11.49 11.82 1.61
N SER A 358 11.24 12.81 2.43
CA SER A 358 12.21 13.36 3.37
C SER A 358 11.56 13.54 4.74
N THR A 359 12.29 13.15 5.79
CA THR A 359 11.81 13.20 7.17
C THR A 359 12.81 13.96 8.00
N ARG A 360 12.43 15.13 8.53
CA ARG A 360 13.24 15.87 9.50
C ARG A 360 12.63 15.80 10.88
N GLY A 361 13.44 15.38 11.84
CA GLY A 361 13.03 15.30 13.24
C GLY A 361 14.20 15.13 14.18
N GLN A 362 13.90 15.11 15.47
CA GLN A 362 14.85 14.80 16.51
C GLN A 362 15.17 13.31 16.54
N VAL A 363 16.43 12.97 16.52
CA VAL A 363 16.96 11.65 16.81
C VAL A 363 17.32 11.58 18.29
N GLY A 364 16.57 10.78 19.03
CA GLY A 364 16.83 10.44 20.42
C GLY A 364 17.54 9.08 20.54
N THR A 365 17.32 8.42 21.66
CA THR A 365 17.83 7.06 21.93
C THR A 365 16.68 6.07 22.13
N GLY A 366 16.96 4.77 22.00
CA GLY A 366 15.96 3.72 22.16
C GLY A 366 14.86 3.83 21.10
N ASN A 367 13.61 3.97 21.50
CA ASN A 367 12.45 4.07 20.60
C ASN A 367 12.24 5.48 20.00
N SER A 368 12.92 6.49 20.52
CA SER A 368 12.81 7.89 20.08
C SER A 368 13.79 8.23 18.94
N ILE A 369 14.02 7.28 18.04
CA ILE A 369 14.82 7.47 16.83
C ILE A 369 13.97 8.02 15.68
N LEU A 370 14.63 8.55 14.64
CA LEU A 370 13.93 9.02 13.44
C LEU A 370 13.78 7.86 12.46
N ILE A 371 12.58 7.68 11.93
CA ILE A 371 12.22 6.57 11.04
C ILE A 371 11.54 7.09 9.79
N GLY A 372 12.04 6.65 8.63
CA GLY A 372 11.37 6.80 7.34
C GLY A 372 10.89 5.44 6.83
N GLY A 373 9.59 5.29 6.56
CA GLY A 373 9.02 4.09 5.96
C GLY A 373 8.69 4.32 4.50
N ILE A 374 8.87 3.29 3.69
CA ILE A 374 8.59 3.28 2.25
C ILE A 374 7.95 1.97 1.85
N ILE A 375 6.98 2.04 0.95
CA ILE A 375 6.41 0.88 0.27
C ILE A 375 6.79 0.94 -1.20
N VAL A 376 7.54 -0.05 -1.65
CA VAL A 376 7.84 -0.27 -3.07
C VAL A 376 6.77 -1.17 -3.66
N GLY A 377 5.89 -0.62 -4.48
CA GLY A 377 4.87 -1.37 -5.22
C GLY A 377 5.32 -1.72 -6.64
N GLY A 378 4.45 -2.43 -7.36
CA GLY A 378 4.71 -2.89 -8.74
C GLY A 378 5.36 -4.26 -8.78
N SER A 379 5.82 -4.67 -9.97
CA SER A 379 6.32 -6.02 -10.25
C SER A 379 7.85 -6.11 -10.39
N THR A 380 8.53 -4.98 -10.45
CA THR A 380 9.97 -4.92 -10.70
C THR A 380 10.70 -4.19 -9.56
N PRO A 381 11.96 -4.57 -9.27
CA PRO A 381 12.76 -3.88 -8.28
C PRO A 381 12.96 -2.39 -8.63
N LYS A 382 13.04 -1.55 -7.59
CA LYS A 382 13.19 -0.10 -7.68
C LYS A 382 14.58 0.34 -7.21
N PRO A 383 15.36 1.05 -8.04
CA PRO A 383 16.58 1.69 -7.57
C PRO A 383 16.23 2.91 -6.68
N VAL A 384 16.83 2.97 -5.51
CA VAL A 384 16.66 4.05 -4.55
C VAL A 384 18.02 4.49 -3.97
N VAL A 385 18.13 5.78 -3.63
CA VAL A 385 19.16 6.27 -2.73
C VAL A 385 18.52 6.65 -1.41
N VAL A 386 19.04 6.11 -0.32
CA VAL A 386 18.63 6.46 1.05
C VAL A 386 19.78 7.15 1.73
N ARG A 387 19.55 8.32 2.36
CA ARG A 387 20.60 9.04 3.08
C ARG A 387 20.10 9.64 4.39
N ALA A 388 21.02 9.81 5.34
CA ALA A 388 20.76 10.48 6.61
C ALA A 388 21.75 11.66 6.77
N LEU A 389 21.19 12.85 6.89
CA LEU A 389 21.91 14.10 7.03
C LEU A 389 21.80 14.62 8.47
N GLY A 390 22.88 15.17 8.98
CA GLY A 390 22.91 15.81 10.29
C GLY A 390 23.72 17.11 10.22
N PRO A 391 25.05 17.07 10.17
CA PRO A 391 25.91 18.26 10.13
C PRO A 391 25.59 19.22 9.00
N THR A 392 25.25 18.73 7.81
CA THR A 392 24.85 19.55 6.64
C THR A 392 23.66 20.47 6.95
N LEU A 393 22.73 20.07 7.82
CA LEU A 393 21.55 20.86 8.15
C LEU A 393 21.87 22.20 8.80
N SER A 394 23.03 22.32 9.45
CA SER A 394 23.47 23.58 10.06
C SER A 394 23.66 24.71 9.04
N GLN A 395 23.98 24.37 7.79
CA GLN A 395 24.08 25.32 6.67
C GLN A 395 22.72 25.96 6.29
N PHE A 396 21.65 25.30 6.67
CA PHE A 396 20.26 25.75 6.46
C PHE A 396 19.65 26.37 7.73
N GLY A 397 20.48 26.72 8.72
CA GLY A 397 20.04 27.38 9.95
C GLY A 397 19.42 26.45 11.00
N VAL A 398 19.49 25.12 10.80
CA VAL A 398 19.02 24.16 11.81
C VAL A 398 20.02 24.10 12.95
N THR A 399 19.56 24.30 14.17
CA THR A 399 20.37 24.24 15.40
C THR A 399 20.24 22.87 16.06
N GLY A 400 21.24 22.45 16.86
CA GLY A 400 21.20 21.17 17.56
C GLY A 400 21.17 19.96 16.63
N VAL A 401 21.87 20.04 15.49
CA VAL A 401 21.95 18.96 14.51
C VAL A 401 22.65 17.73 15.07
N LEU A 402 22.24 16.56 14.62
CA LEU A 402 22.92 15.31 14.92
C LEU A 402 24.32 15.32 14.34
N ALA A 403 25.34 15.11 15.19
CA ALA A 403 26.74 15.32 14.80
C ALA A 403 27.30 14.20 13.90
N ASP A 404 26.70 12.99 14.01
CA ASP A 404 27.19 11.79 13.35
C ASP A 404 26.02 10.79 13.19
N PRO A 405 25.22 10.92 12.10
CA PRO A 405 24.08 10.04 11.85
C PRO A 405 24.52 8.69 11.28
N SER A 406 24.03 7.59 11.80
CA SER A 406 24.10 6.26 11.19
C SER A 406 22.75 5.82 10.68
N LEU A 407 22.72 5.09 9.59
CA LEU A 407 21.52 4.68 8.86
C LEU A 407 21.46 3.15 8.75
N GLU A 408 20.32 2.57 9.14
CA GLU A 408 20.00 1.18 8.86
C GLU A 408 18.78 1.12 7.96
N LEU A 409 18.84 0.30 6.91
CA LEU A 409 17.67 -0.05 6.08
C LEU A 409 17.25 -1.49 6.42
N ARG A 410 15.97 -1.66 6.74
CA ARG A 410 15.38 -2.96 7.08
C ARG A 410 14.22 -3.30 6.15
N ASP A 411 14.02 -4.61 5.89
CA ASP A 411 12.86 -5.10 5.16
C ASP A 411 11.59 -5.19 6.04
N GLY A 412 10.45 -5.58 5.45
CA GLY A 412 9.18 -5.71 6.15
C GLY A 412 9.17 -6.75 7.29
N ASN A 413 10.14 -7.67 7.32
CA ASN A 413 10.32 -8.64 8.40
C ASN A 413 11.29 -8.13 9.49
N GLY A 414 11.77 -6.89 9.37
CA GLY A 414 12.76 -6.32 10.28
C GLY A 414 14.19 -6.80 10.06
N ASN A 415 14.47 -7.58 9.01
CA ASN A 415 15.83 -8.02 8.71
C ASN A 415 16.66 -6.83 8.20
N LEU A 416 17.92 -6.77 8.60
CA LEU A 416 18.85 -5.76 8.11
C LEU A 416 19.15 -6.01 6.63
N VAL A 417 18.81 -5.03 5.77
CA VAL A 417 19.19 -5.00 4.36
C VAL A 417 20.59 -4.41 4.22
N GLU A 418 20.84 -3.28 4.87
CA GLU A 418 22.14 -2.59 4.89
C GLU A 418 22.23 -1.65 6.08
N ALA A 419 23.48 -1.37 6.49
CA ALA A 419 23.82 -0.30 7.43
C ALA A 419 25.00 0.52 6.89
N ASN A 420 24.95 1.82 7.07
CA ASN A 420 26.03 2.73 6.70
C ASN A 420 26.18 3.81 7.78
N ASN A 421 27.42 4.15 8.10
CA ASN A 421 27.75 5.22 9.04
C ASN A 421 28.34 6.44 8.32
N ASP A 422 29.28 6.20 7.42
CA ASP A 422 29.97 7.23 6.64
C ASP A 422 29.79 6.90 5.16
N TRP A 423 29.09 7.73 4.40
CA TRP A 423 28.68 7.44 3.02
C TRP A 423 29.84 7.10 2.08
N GLN A 424 31.04 7.70 2.34
CA GLN A 424 32.23 7.45 1.53
C GLN A 424 32.79 6.03 1.69
N GLN A 425 32.40 5.33 2.75
CA GLN A 425 32.75 3.92 2.99
C GLN A 425 31.77 2.94 2.36
N SER A 426 30.64 3.44 1.83
CA SER A 426 29.68 2.62 1.09
C SER A 426 30.31 2.05 -0.18
N PRO A 427 30.12 0.77 -0.51
CA PRO A 427 30.50 0.20 -1.81
C PRO A 427 29.92 0.98 -3.00
N GLU A 428 28.78 1.65 -2.82
CA GLU A 428 28.07 2.42 -3.83
C GLU A 428 28.41 3.93 -3.82
N ALA A 429 29.42 4.37 -3.08
CA ALA A 429 29.79 5.79 -2.95
C ALA A 429 29.95 6.49 -4.32
N ALA A 430 30.54 5.79 -5.31
CA ALA A 430 30.70 6.32 -6.67
C ALA A 430 29.37 6.53 -7.38
N ALA A 431 28.40 5.62 -7.22
CA ALA A 431 27.05 5.75 -7.78
C ALA A 431 26.30 6.90 -7.11
N ILE A 432 26.32 6.97 -5.78
CA ILE A 432 25.69 8.04 -4.99
C ILE A 432 26.22 9.43 -5.41
N MET A 433 27.53 9.53 -5.71
CA MET A 433 28.13 10.76 -6.25
C MET A 433 27.65 11.07 -7.66
N ALA A 434 27.60 10.06 -8.53
CA ALA A 434 27.18 10.23 -9.93
C ALA A 434 25.72 10.71 -10.01
N ASP A 435 24.85 10.23 -9.12
CA ASP A 435 23.44 10.62 -9.03
C ASP A 435 23.22 11.99 -8.35
N GLY A 436 24.31 12.65 -7.91
CA GLY A 436 24.26 13.95 -7.24
C GLY A 436 23.60 13.92 -5.86
N LYS A 437 23.52 12.73 -5.22
CA LYS A 437 22.89 12.52 -3.91
C LYS A 437 23.90 12.40 -2.76
N ALA A 438 25.21 12.52 -3.07
CA ALA A 438 26.24 12.41 -2.06
C ALA A 438 26.07 13.49 -0.96
N PRO A 439 26.04 13.08 0.34
CA PRO A 439 26.06 14.05 1.43
C PRO A 439 27.28 14.95 1.37
N SER A 440 27.15 16.22 1.77
CA SER A 440 28.26 17.17 1.76
C SER A 440 29.25 16.97 2.91
N ASN A 441 28.83 16.27 3.97
CA ASN A 441 29.70 15.97 5.12
C ASN A 441 30.07 14.48 5.13
N ALA A 442 31.34 14.18 5.41
CA ALA A 442 31.86 12.81 5.40
C ALA A 442 31.26 11.90 6.50
N LYS A 443 30.76 12.48 7.59
CA LYS A 443 30.10 11.77 8.69
C LYS A 443 28.63 11.47 8.46
N GLU A 444 28.09 11.84 7.33
CA GLU A 444 26.69 11.55 6.99
C GLU A 444 26.59 10.21 6.27
N SER A 445 25.46 9.57 6.40
CA SER A 445 25.24 8.23 5.86
C SER A 445 24.51 8.28 4.53
N ALA A 446 24.87 7.40 3.60
CA ALA A 446 24.08 7.14 2.40
C ALA A 446 24.33 5.72 1.87
N MET A 447 23.30 5.17 1.21
CA MET A 447 23.35 3.88 0.51
C MET A 447 22.52 3.95 -0.77
N ALA A 448 22.94 3.24 -1.81
CA ALA A 448 22.18 3.06 -3.04
C ALA A 448 21.80 1.59 -3.16
N ARG A 449 20.51 1.30 -3.34
CA ARG A 449 19.99 -0.07 -3.41
C ARG A 449 18.90 -0.22 -4.46
N THR A 450 18.84 -1.39 -5.04
CA THR A 450 17.69 -1.82 -5.84
C THR A 450 16.81 -2.69 -4.94
N LEU A 451 15.65 -2.15 -4.55
CA LEU A 451 14.72 -2.79 -3.62
C LEU A 451 13.64 -3.54 -4.39
N SER A 452 13.40 -4.79 -4.04
CA SER A 452 12.23 -5.55 -4.53
C SER A 452 10.94 -4.91 -4.03
N PRO A 453 9.79 -5.12 -4.71
CA PRO A 453 8.50 -4.75 -4.14
C PRO A 453 8.34 -5.28 -2.71
N GLY A 454 7.87 -4.42 -1.80
CA GLY A 454 7.76 -4.73 -0.37
C GLY A 454 7.88 -3.50 0.52
N ASN A 455 7.79 -3.72 1.83
CA ASN A 455 7.87 -2.69 2.85
C ASN A 455 9.31 -2.55 3.34
N TYR A 456 9.77 -1.32 3.55
CA TYR A 456 11.12 -1.03 4.05
C TYR A 456 11.08 0.09 5.07
N THR A 457 12.05 0.05 5.98
CA THR A 457 12.18 1.04 7.06
C THR A 457 13.62 1.52 7.13
N ALA A 458 13.83 2.82 7.02
CA ALA A 458 15.10 3.50 7.22
C ALA A 458 15.15 4.05 8.66
N LEU A 459 16.08 3.57 9.47
CA LEU A 459 16.26 3.93 10.87
C LEU A 459 17.50 4.82 11.01
N VAL A 460 17.33 6.01 11.60
CA VAL A 460 18.46 6.94 11.85
C VAL A 460 18.79 6.98 13.33
N HIS A 461 20.03 6.69 13.63
CA HIS A 461 20.61 6.70 14.98
C HIS A 461 21.78 7.71 15.06
N GLY A 462 22.08 8.17 16.26
CA GLY A 462 23.33 8.89 16.51
C GLY A 462 24.45 7.95 16.93
N VAL A 463 25.60 8.02 16.27
CA VAL A 463 26.78 7.24 16.63
C VAL A 463 27.17 7.49 18.08
N GLY A 464 27.43 6.40 18.82
CA GLY A 464 27.73 6.47 20.26
C GLY A 464 26.57 6.92 21.14
N GLY A 465 25.31 6.85 20.66
CA GLY A 465 24.13 7.29 21.39
C GLY A 465 23.95 8.81 21.45
N THR A 466 24.59 9.55 20.53
CA THR A 466 24.40 11.00 20.41
C THR A 466 22.99 11.32 19.90
N THR A 467 22.51 12.52 20.23
CA THR A 467 21.17 12.98 19.87
C THR A 467 21.22 14.31 19.13
N GLY A 468 20.20 14.62 18.35
CA GLY A 468 20.12 15.87 17.60
C GLY A 468 19.14 15.81 16.44
N THR A 469 18.95 16.92 15.75
CA THR A 469 18.11 16.99 14.55
C THR A 469 18.81 16.34 13.36
N ALA A 470 18.10 15.40 12.69
CA ALA A 470 18.55 14.79 11.45
C ALA A 470 17.45 14.84 10.37
N LEU A 471 17.85 14.56 9.14
CA LEU A 471 16.98 14.38 7.98
C LEU A 471 17.30 13.02 7.36
N VAL A 472 16.30 12.15 7.22
CA VAL A 472 16.39 10.96 6.37
C VAL A 472 15.65 11.23 5.06
N GLU A 473 16.24 10.80 3.97
CA GLU A 473 15.67 10.99 2.63
C GLU A 473 15.75 9.69 1.84
N VAL A 474 14.70 9.43 1.07
CA VAL A 474 14.63 8.32 0.11
C VAL A 474 14.31 8.91 -1.25
N TYR A 475 15.16 8.66 -2.22
CA TYR A 475 15.02 9.10 -3.60
C TYR A 475 14.71 7.92 -4.50
N ASP A 476 13.69 8.09 -5.36
CA ASP A 476 13.43 7.21 -6.50
C ASP A 476 14.43 7.55 -7.60
N GLU A 477 15.34 6.64 -7.91
CA GLU A 477 16.33 6.77 -8.99
C GLU A 477 15.87 6.08 -10.27
N SER A 478 14.61 5.68 -10.37
CA SER A 478 14.05 5.25 -11.65
C SER A 478 14.10 6.42 -12.63
N ALA A 479 14.58 6.18 -13.84
CA ALA A 479 14.55 7.21 -14.88
C ALA A 479 13.13 7.78 -15.00
N SER A 480 13.00 9.09 -14.98
CA SER A 480 11.72 9.73 -15.32
C SER A 480 11.31 9.27 -16.71
N PRO A 481 10.04 8.86 -16.92
CA PRO A 481 9.56 8.47 -18.23
C PRO A 481 9.61 9.62 -19.23
#